data_17fad6bf18ea20009a38c750ec0f38d6
#
_entry.id   17fad6bf18ea20009a38c750ec0f38d6
#
_cell.length_a   1.000
_cell.length_b   1.000
_cell.length_c   1.000
_cell.angle_alpha   90.00
_cell.angle_beta   90.00
_cell.angle_gamma   90.00
#
_symmetry.space_group_name_H-M   'P 1'
#
loop_
_entity.id
_entity.type
_entity.pdbx_description
1 polymer ?
#
loop_
_entity_poly.entity_id
_entity_poly.type
_entity_poly.pdbx_seq_one_letter_code
_entity_poly.pdbx_strand_id
1 'polypeptide(L)'
;MKLIIAIVRDSDSDPISRLLTAAEFRVTRIASTGGLLRRGVATLLIGVEDDQVDSAIQKLREAAGEAGPGEKRATVFVVPVENFTQI
;
A
#
# COMPACT_ATOMS: atom_id res chain seq x y z
N MET A 1 4.97 -7.95 14.03
CA MET A 1 4.78 -6.81 13.10
C MET A 1 5.00 -7.26 11.68
N LYS A 2 4.22 -6.73 10.78
CA LYS A 2 4.35 -7.02 9.35
C LYS A 2 4.49 -5.72 8.59
N LEU A 3 5.11 -5.80 7.44
CA LEU A 3 5.17 -4.70 6.49
C LEU A 3 4.38 -5.10 5.25
N ILE A 4 3.41 -4.29 4.91
CA ILE A 4 2.67 -4.44 3.67
C ILE A 4 3.32 -3.54 2.64
N ILE A 5 3.72 -4.12 1.52
CA ILE A 5 4.27 -3.37 0.40
C ILE A 5 3.22 -3.44 -0.69
N ALA A 6 2.61 -2.31 -1.00
CA ALA A 6 1.53 -2.25 -1.97
C ALA A 6 1.96 -1.40 -3.17
N ILE A 7 1.95 -2.00 -4.33
CA ILE A 7 2.25 -1.30 -5.58
C ILE A 7 0.91 -1.01 -6.24
N VAL A 8 0.60 0.27 -6.37
CA VAL A 8 -0.71 0.73 -6.82
C VAL A 8 -0.55 1.73 -7.94
N ARG A 9 -1.64 2.04 -8.63
CA ARG A 9 -1.60 3.12 -9.62
C ARG A 9 -1.43 4.44 -8.90
N ASP A 10 -0.66 5.32 -9.51
CA ASP A 10 -0.38 6.62 -8.91
C ASP A 10 -1.67 7.39 -8.62
N SER A 11 -2.64 7.30 -9.53
CA SER A 11 -3.93 7.95 -9.33
C SER A 11 -4.71 7.41 -8.14
N ASP A 12 -4.41 6.20 -7.70
CA ASP A 12 -5.08 5.57 -6.56
C ASP A 12 -4.33 5.79 -5.25
N SER A 13 -3.08 6.26 -5.31
CA SER A 13 -2.24 6.32 -4.12
C SER A 13 -2.77 7.30 -3.07
N ASP A 14 -3.24 8.47 -3.48
CA ASP A 14 -3.78 9.44 -2.52
C ASP A 14 -5.07 8.95 -1.82
N PRO A 15 -6.07 8.45 -2.56
CA PRO A 15 -7.25 7.90 -1.90
C PRO A 15 -6.93 6.74 -0.95
N ILE A 16 -6.04 5.84 -1.37
CA ILE A 16 -5.64 4.71 -0.54
C ILE A 16 -4.94 5.20 0.72
N SER A 17 -3.99 6.12 0.57
CA SER A 17 -3.26 6.67 1.71
C SER A 17 -4.18 7.36 2.70
N ARG A 18 -5.15 8.11 2.21
CA ARG A 18 -6.11 8.79 3.07
C ARG A 18 -6.97 7.82 3.83
N LEU A 19 -7.46 6.77 3.17
CA LEU A 19 -8.31 5.79 3.84
C LEU A 19 -7.54 5.03 4.90
N LEU A 20 -6.32 4.62 4.59
CA LEU A 20 -5.50 3.91 5.55
C LEU A 20 -5.09 4.80 6.74
N THR A 21 -4.75 6.04 6.47
CA THR A 21 -4.40 6.98 7.53
C THR A 21 -5.59 7.27 8.43
N ALA A 22 -6.78 7.40 7.84
CA ALA A 22 -8.00 7.60 8.61
C ALA A 22 -8.32 6.39 9.50
N ALA A 23 -7.88 5.21 9.10
CA ALA A 23 -8.03 4.00 9.90
C ALA A 23 -6.84 3.81 10.86
N GLU A 24 -6.01 4.83 11.00
CA GLU A 24 -4.88 4.86 11.93
C GLU A 24 -3.72 3.95 11.55
N PHE A 25 -3.60 3.60 10.29
CA PHE A 25 -2.41 2.90 9.81
C PHE A 25 -1.37 3.91 9.37
N ARG A 26 -0.11 3.57 9.56
CA ARG A 26 0.99 4.40 9.06
C ARG A 26 1.32 4.02 7.65
N VAL A 27 1.35 5.01 6.78
CA VAL A 27 1.60 4.81 5.36
C VAL A 27 2.76 5.70 4.92
N THR A 28 3.77 5.08 4.30
CA THR A 28 4.86 5.82 3.68
C THR A 28 4.76 5.58 2.18
N ARG A 29 4.73 6.65 1.41
CA ARG A 29 4.67 6.53 -0.04
C ARG A 29 6.07 6.74 -0.62
N ILE A 30 6.47 5.81 -1.48
CA ILE A 30 7.69 5.93 -2.24
C ILE A 30 7.30 6.27 -3.65
N ALA A 31 7.64 7.47 -4.09
CA ALA A 31 7.34 7.90 -5.44
C ALA A 31 8.33 7.25 -6.39
N SER A 32 7.85 6.84 -7.54
CA SER A 32 8.72 6.37 -8.57
C SER A 32 9.41 7.56 -9.20
N THR A 33 10.73 7.63 -9.07
CA THR A 33 11.45 8.73 -9.60
C THR A 33 12.13 8.43 -10.88
N GLY A 34 12.22 7.22 -11.24
CA GLY A 34 13.05 6.88 -12.33
C GLY A 34 12.36 6.85 -13.61
N GLY A 35 11.82 7.64 -14.17
CA GLY A 35 11.20 7.60 -15.44
C GLY A 35 11.36 6.40 -16.29
N LEU A 36 12.19 5.50 -15.84
CA LEU A 36 12.50 4.36 -16.53
C LEU A 36 11.44 3.38 -16.54
N LEU A 37 10.72 3.32 -15.51
CA LEU A 37 9.87 2.25 -15.39
C LEU A 37 8.49 2.69 -15.44
N ARG A 38 7.67 2.43 -14.83
CA ARG A 38 6.29 2.46 -14.82
C ARG A 38 5.73 3.79 -14.46
N ARG A 39 5.46 4.58 -15.44
CA ARG A 39 4.75 5.81 -15.19
C ARG A 39 3.43 5.48 -14.54
N GLY A 40 3.03 6.26 -13.57
CA GLY A 40 1.75 6.11 -12.94
C GLY A 40 1.65 5.04 -11.88
N VAL A 41 2.79 4.60 -11.35
CA VAL A 41 2.82 3.60 -10.29
C VAL A 41 3.46 4.20 -9.04
N ALA A 42 2.89 3.89 -7.89
CA ALA A 42 3.44 4.29 -6.60
C ALA A 42 3.54 3.08 -5.69
N THR A 43 4.51 3.11 -4.79
CA THR A 43 4.68 2.06 -3.80
C THR A 43 4.35 2.61 -2.43
N LEU A 44 3.49 1.90 -1.70
CA LEU A 44 3.12 2.27 -0.34
C LEU A 44 3.68 1.24 0.63
N LEU A 45 4.29 1.73 1.70
CA LEU A 45 4.77 0.88 2.78
C LEU A 45 3.86 1.11 3.98
N ILE A 46 3.27 0.04 4.49
CA ILE A 46 2.31 0.11 5.58
C ILE A 46 2.75 -0.84 6.69
N GLY A 47 3.14 -0.28 7.84
CA GLY A 47 3.50 -1.10 8.99
C GLY A 47 2.26 -1.45 9.80
N VAL A 48 2.07 -2.72 10.11
CA VAL A 48 0.89 -3.17 10.84
C VAL A 48 1.26 -4.24 11.84
N GLU A 49 0.41 -4.43 12.84
CA GLU A 49 0.53 -5.58 13.72
C GLU A 49 -0.01 -6.82 13.00
N ASP A 50 0.41 -7.99 13.47
CA ASP A 50 0.05 -9.24 12.80
C ASP A 50 -1.47 -9.40 12.65
N ASP A 51 -2.21 -9.00 13.65
CA ASP A 51 -3.67 -9.13 13.63
C ASP A 51 -4.37 -8.04 12.81
N GLN A 52 -3.63 -7.09 12.27
CA GLN A 52 -4.20 -6.00 11.48
C GLN A 52 -4.01 -6.18 9.98
N VAL A 53 -3.31 -7.23 9.57
CA VAL A 53 -2.98 -7.41 8.16
C VAL A 53 -4.23 -7.49 7.29
N ASP A 54 -5.18 -8.33 7.68
CA ASP A 54 -6.39 -8.51 6.89
C ASP A 54 -7.22 -7.23 6.81
N SER A 55 -7.30 -6.50 7.91
CA SER A 55 -8.02 -5.24 7.94
C SER A 55 -7.39 -4.21 7.00
N ALA A 56 -6.07 -4.11 7.03
CA ALA A 56 -5.36 -3.17 6.18
C ALA A 56 -5.54 -3.52 4.70
N ILE A 57 -5.46 -4.78 4.36
CA ILE A 57 -5.67 -5.22 2.98
C ILE A 57 -7.09 -4.94 2.52
N GLN A 58 -8.06 -5.17 3.39
CA GLN A 58 -9.45 -4.88 3.05
C GLN A 58 -9.67 -3.39 2.79
N LYS A 59 -9.08 -2.52 3.61
CA LYS A 59 -9.15 -1.08 3.39
C LYS A 59 -8.51 -0.68 2.06
N LEU A 60 -7.39 -1.31 1.74
CA LEU A 60 -6.72 -1.05 0.49
C LEU A 60 -7.61 -1.44 -0.69
N ARG A 61 -8.26 -2.58 -0.63
CA ARG A 61 -9.19 -3.00 -1.67
C ARG A 61 -10.34 -2.03 -1.85
N GLU A 62 -10.91 -1.56 -0.74
CA GLU A 62 -12.00 -0.60 -0.79
C GLU A 62 -11.59 0.68 -1.49
N ALA A 63 -10.40 1.18 -1.16
CA ALA A 63 -9.92 2.43 -1.73
C ALA A 63 -9.50 2.31 -3.18
N ALA A 64 -8.96 1.16 -3.56
CA ALA A 64 -8.53 0.95 -4.94
C ALA A 64 -9.70 0.69 -5.88
N GLY A 65 -10.83 0.26 -5.35
CA GLY A 65 -11.99 -0.05 -6.17
C GLY A 65 -11.84 -1.37 -6.89
N GLU A 66 -12.77 -1.63 -7.79
CA GLU A 66 -12.78 -2.89 -8.52
C GLU A 66 -11.92 -2.82 -9.77
N ALA A 67 -11.24 -3.91 -10.05
CA ALA A 67 -10.50 -4.05 -11.28
C ALA A 67 -11.42 -4.60 -12.37
N GLY A 68 -11.20 -4.19 -13.60
CA GLY A 68 -11.89 -4.77 -14.73
C GLY A 68 -11.37 -6.18 -15.02
N PRO A 69 -12.00 -6.89 -15.95
CA PRO A 69 -11.56 -8.24 -16.29
C PRO A 69 -10.10 -8.24 -16.74
N GLY A 70 -9.31 -9.11 -16.14
CA GLY A 70 -7.90 -9.20 -16.46
C GLY A 70 -7.04 -8.05 -15.94
N GLU A 71 -7.61 -7.11 -15.23
CA GLU A 71 -6.90 -5.96 -14.72
C GLU A 71 -6.61 -6.12 -13.23
N LYS A 72 -5.46 -5.65 -12.80
CA LYS A 72 -5.10 -5.65 -11.39
C LYS A 72 -4.94 -4.22 -10.91
N ARG A 73 -5.52 -3.92 -9.75
CA ARG A 73 -5.45 -2.59 -9.16
C ARG A 73 -4.25 -2.42 -8.26
N ALA A 74 -3.80 -3.50 -7.66
CA ALA A 74 -2.67 -3.43 -6.74
C ALA A 74 -1.97 -4.78 -6.66
N THR A 75 -0.67 -4.72 -6.39
CA THR A 75 0.10 -5.91 -6.05
C THR A 75 0.58 -5.72 -4.62
N VAL A 76 0.33 -6.71 -3.78
CA VAL A 76 0.58 -6.59 -2.35
C VAL A 76 1.51 -7.70 -1.88
N PHE A 77 2.56 -7.31 -1.18
CA PHE A 77 3.44 -8.25 -0.50
C PHE A 77 3.30 -8.01 1.00
N VAL A 78 3.30 -9.08 1.78
CA VAL A 78 3.30 -8.98 3.23
C VAL A 78 4.56 -9.69 3.73
N VAL A 79 5.42 -8.95 4.42
CA VAL A 79 6.67 -9.50 4.90
C VAL A 79 6.80 -9.30 6.40
N PRO A 80 7.45 -10.24 7.11
CA PRO A 80 7.66 -10.06 8.54
C PRO A 80 8.72 -9.01 8.79
N VAL A 81 8.57 -8.30 9.90
CA VAL A 81 9.53 -7.28 10.33
C VAL A 81 10.09 -7.68 11.69
N GLU A 82 11.40 -7.88 11.77
CA GLU A 82 12.04 -8.20 13.02
C GLU A 82 12.38 -6.97 13.84
N ASN A 83 12.87 -5.93 13.16
CA ASN A 83 13.27 -4.70 13.82
C ASN A 83 12.75 -3.50 13.08
N PHE A 84 12.40 -2.48 13.82
CA PHE A 84 11.93 -1.22 13.29
C PHE A 84 12.54 -0.11 14.12
N THR A 85 13.23 0.81 13.47
CA THR A 85 13.90 1.92 14.16
C THR A 85 13.64 3.21 13.41
N GLN A 86 13.23 4.23 14.16
CA GLN A 86 13.14 5.59 13.64
C GLN A 86 14.24 6.40 14.28
N ILE A 87 14.96 7.08 13.48
CA ILE A 87 16.09 7.87 13.97
C ILE A 87 15.75 9.35 13.94
#